data_8f97d5f6f06f97deeda2e7836c314d85
#
_entry.id   8f97d5f6f06f97deeda2e7836c314d85
#
_cell.length_a   1.000
_cell.length_b   1.000
_cell.length_c   1.000
_cell.angle_alpha   90.00
_cell.angle_beta   90.00
_cell.angle_gamma   90.00
#
_symmetry.space_group_name_H-M   'P 1'
#
loop_
_entity.id
_entity.type
_entity.pdbx_description
1 polymer ?
#
loop_
_entity_poly.entity_id
_entity_poly.type
_entity_poly.pdbx_seq_one_letter_code
_entity_poly.pdbx_strand_id
1 'polypeptide(L)'
;MILSHSMGTIIAYDVLRILGEEYPRLLVDHFITLGSPLGLPHVKYKIAQENRLVRTPSIVKRWSNFADKRDPVAFDVHLSGDYTPNSDGVKVMDDLIANDWGGIHHKSYGYLRAPEVSRVIREFI
;
A
#
# COMPACT_ATOMS: atom_id res chain seq x y z
N MET A 1 -4.21 -12.46 -1.98
CA MET A 1 -3.68 -11.32 -1.20
C MET A 1 -2.25 -11.05 -1.65
N ILE A 2 -1.88 -9.78 -1.76
CA ILE A 2 -0.50 -9.33 -1.97
C ILE A 2 -0.11 -8.46 -0.80
N LEU A 3 0.96 -8.82 -0.11
CA LEU A 3 1.52 -8.06 1.00
C LEU A 3 2.93 -7.60 0.59
N SER A 4 3.19 -6.32 0.72
CA SER A 4 4.46 -5.71 0.30
C SER A 4 4.97 -4.72 1.34
N HIS A 5 6.28 -4.56 1.40
CA HIS A 5 6.97 -3.71 2.38
C HIS A 5 7.95 -2.78 1.68
N SER A 6 8.05 -1.54 2.16
CA SER A 6 9.06 -0.57 1.73
C SER A 6 9.04 -0.35 0.20
N MET A 7 10.20 -0.36 -0.45
CA MET A 7 10.31 -0.24 -1.91
C MET A 7 9.51 -1.29 -2.67
N GLY A 8 9.29 -2.47 -2.08
CA GLY A 8 8.43 -3.50 -2.67
C GLY A 8 6.99 -3.05 -2.90
N THR A 9 6.52 -2.03 -2.16
CA THR A 9 5.16 -1.48 -2.35
C THR A 9 5.03 -0.72 -3.67
N ILE A 10 6.09 -0.05 -4.12
CA ILE A 10 6.13 0.64 -5.43
C ILE A 10 6.09 -0.40 -6.54
N ILE A 11 6.92 -1.45 -6.43
CA ILE A 11 6.97 -2.53 -7.41
C ILE A 11 5.60 -3.23 -7.50
N ALA A 12 5.01 -3.57 -6.36
CA ALA A 12 3.70 -4.22 -6.31
C ALA A 12 2.60 -3.32 -6.91
N TYR A 13 2.62 -2.02 -6.61
CA TYR A 13 1.68 -1.06 -7.18
C TYR A 13 1.77 -1.02 -8.71
N ASP A 14 2.97 -0.91 -9.26
CA ASP A 14 3.21 -0.90 -10.71
C ASP A 14 2.76 -2.19 -11.38
N VAL A 15 3.11 -3.33 -10.80
CA VAL A 15 2.68 -4.65 -11.30
C VAL A 15 1.15 -4.75 -11.32
N LEU A 16 0.48 -4.35 -10.24
CA LEU A 16 -0.99 -4.38 -10.15
C LEU A 16 -1.65 -3.47 -11.20
N ARG A 17 -1.06 -2.31 -11.46
CA ARG A 17 -1.53 -1.39 -12.48
C ARG A 17 -1.41 -2.00 -13.89
N ILE A 18 -0.23 -2.53 -14.21
CA ILE A 18 0.03 -3.17 -15.50
C ILE A 18 -0.89 -4.39 -15.70
N LEU A 19 -1.02 -5.24 -14.69
CA LEU A 19 -1.91 -6.40 -14.74
C LEU A 19 -3.36 -5.98 -14.94
N GLY A 20 -3.78 -4.87 -14.35
CA GLY A 20 -5.13 -4.34 -14.53
C GLY A 20 -5.41 -3.88 -15.96
N GLU A 21 -4.39 -3.37 -16.66
CA GLU A 21 -4.48 -3.00 -18.08
C GLU A 21 -4.50 -4.23 -18.98
N GLU A 22 -3.61 -5.19 -18.75
CA GLU A 22 -3.46 -6.38 -19.59
C GLU A 22 -4.53 -7.45 -19.30
N TYR A 23 -4.95 -7.58 -18.05
CA TYR A 23 -5.88 -8.60 -17.59
C TYR A 23 -7.01 -7.97 -16.75
N PRO A 24 -7.91 -7.19 -17.35
CA PRO A 24 -8.90 -6.39 -16.59
C PRO A 24 -9.92 -7.23 -15.81
N ARG A 25 -10.01 -8.54 -16.06
CA ARG A 25 -10.85 -9.47 -15.30
C ARG A 25 -10.12 -10.14 -14.14
N LEU A 26 -8.81 -9.95 -14.03
CA LEU A 26 -8.07 -10.42 -12.86
C LEU A 26 -8.53 -9.64 -11.62
N LEU A 27 -8.66 -10.32 -10.49
CA LEU A 27 -9.04 -9.69 -9.23
C LEU A 27 -8.03 -10.03 -8.14
N VAL A 28 -7.60 -9.01 -7.43
CA VAL A 28 -6.76 -9.13 -6.23
C VAL A 28 -7.63 -8.77 -5.03
N ASP A 29 -7.93 -9.75 -4.19
CA ASP A 29 -8.85 -9.54 -3.06
C ASP A 29 -8.32 -8.52 -2.07
N HIS A 30 -7.01 -8.52 -1.79
CA HIS A 30 -6.44 -7.58 -0.85
C HIS A 30 -4.99 -7.22 -1.22
N PHE A 31 -4.73 -5.94 -1.35
CA PHE A 31 -3.40 -5.35 -1.43
C PHE A 31 -3.05 -4.72 -0.08
N ILE A 32 -1.92 -5.13 0.50
CA ILE A 32 -1.44 -4.62 1.79
C ILE A 32 -0.08 -3.98 1.61
N THR A 33 0.04 -2.73 2.04
CA THR A 33 1.30 -1.98 2.02
C THR A 33 1.76 -1.69 3.45
N LEU A 34 3.02 -1.99 3.73
CA LEU A 34 3.66 -1.82 5.04
C LEU A 34 4.86 -0.87 4.91
N GLY A 35 4.90 0.20 5.69
CA GLY A 35 6.01 1.15 5.67
C GLY A 35 6.29 1.66 4.24
N SER A 36 5.27 2.10 3.54
CA SER A 36 5.31 2.38 2.11
C SER A 36 5.83 3.78 1.79
N PRO A 37 6.77 3.93 0.83
CA PRO A 37 7.18 5.22 0.29
C PRO A 37 6.23 5.75 -0.80
N LEU A 38 5.09 5.12 -1.06
CA LEU A 38 4.12 5.55 -2.09
C LEU A 38 3.55 6.96 -1.85
N GLY A 39 3.62 7.49 -0.62
CA GLY A 39 3.24 8.85 -0.28
C GLY A 39 4.32 9.91 -0.56
N LEU A 40 5.53 9.52 -0.91
CA LEU A 40 6.60 10.47 -1.21
C LEU A 40 6.28 11.30 -2.46
N PRO A 41 6.48 12.64 -2.43
CA PRO A 41 6.10 13.52 -3.54
C PRO A 41 6.70 13.10 -4.88
N HIS A 42 7.97 12.73 -4.91
CA HIS A 42 8.63 12.31 -6.16
C HIS A 42 8.13 10.96 -6.70
N VAL A 43 7.68 10.07 -5.83
CA VAL A 43 7.08 8.79 -6.23
C VAL A 43 5.71 9.06 -6.87
N LYS A 44 4.86 9.84 -6.21
CA LYS A 44 3.54 10.23 -6.75
C LYS A 44 3.68 10.99 -8.08
N TYR A 45 4.66 11.87 -8.17
CA TYR A 45 4.95 12.62 -9.41
C TYR A 45 5.29 11.67 -10.57
N LYS A 46 6.16 10.69 -10.33
CA LYS A 46 6.51 9.66 -11.32
C LYS A 46 5.29 8.84 -11.76
N ILE A 47 4.48 8.39 -10.82
CA ILE A 47 3.24 7.65 -11.11
C ILE A 47 2.31 8.51 -11.98
N ALA A 48 2.13 9.78 -11.65
CA ALA A 48 1.29 10.70 -12.40
C ALA A 48 1.82 10.92 -13.82
N GLN A 49 3.14 11.04 -14.00
CA GLN A 49 3.75 11.18 -15.33
C GLN A 49 3.51 9.95 -16.22
N GLU A 50 3.62 8.76 -15.66
CA GLU A 50 3.50 7.51 -16.40
C GLU A 50 2.03 7.16 -16.71
N ASN A 51 1.12 7.48 -15.80
CA ASN A 51 -0.26 6.97 -15.82
C ASN A 51 -1.34 8.05 -15.89
N ARG A 52 -0.99 9.30 -15.83
CA ARG A 52 -1.88 10.47 -15.74
C ARG A 52 -2.73 10.52 -14.47
N LEU A 53 -2.92 9.39 -13.79
CA LEU A 53 -3.74 9.28 -12.59
C LEU A 53 -2.96 8.58 -11.49
N VAL A 54 -3.08 9.13 -10.27
CA VAL A 54 -2.62 8.49 -9.03
C VAL A 54 -3.85 7.93 -8.35
N ARG A 55 -4.07 6.62 -8.49
CA ARG A 55 -5.28 5.98 -7.98
C ARG A 55 -5.07 4.51 -7.64
N THR A 56 -6.01 3.94 -6.89
CA THR A 56 -6.07 2.52 -6.61
C THR A 56 -6.07 1.71 -7.91
N PRO A 57 -5.22 0.67 -8.04
CA PRO A 57 -5.23 -0.19 -9.22
C PRO A 57 -6.61 -0.83 -9.46
N SER A 58 -7.03 -0.91 -10.71
CA SER A 58 -8.40 -1.31 -11.10
C SER A 58 -8.81 -2.70 -10.64
N ILE A 59 -7.85 -3.62 -10.54
CA ILE A 59 -8.09 -5.02 -10.17
C ILE A 59 -8.08 -5.29 -8.66
N VAL A 60 -7.81 -4.25 -7.85
CA VAL A 60 -7.74 -4.37 -6.39
C VAL A 60 -9.13 -4.18 -5.79
N LYS A 61 -9.58 -5.14 -4.97
CA LYS A 61 -10.85 -5.07 -4.25
C LYS A 61 -10.74 -4.39 -2.89
N ARG A 62 -9.58 -4.42 -2.28
CA ARG A 62 -9.30 -3.81 -0.98
C ARG A 62 -7.83 -3.41 -0.89
N TRP A 63 -7.54 -2.22 -0.41
CA TRP A 63 -6.18 -1.75 -0.16
C TRP A 63 -6.07 -1.25 1.27
N SER A 64 -5.23 -1.91 2.09
CA SER A 64 -4.89 -1.48 3.44
C SER A 64 -3.44 -1.01 3.49
N ASN A 65 -3.24 0.20 4.00
CA ASN A 65 -1.92 0.78 4.20
C ASN A 65 -1.62 0.91 5.68
N PHE A 66 -0.53 0.30 6.13
CA PHE A 66 -0.08 0.35 7.52
C PHE A 66 1.24 1.11 7.63
N ALA A 67 1.26 2.12 8.47
CA ALA A 67 2.43 2.97 8.68
C ALA A 67 2.66 3.27 10.17
N ASP A 68 3.93 3.39 10.57
CA ASP A 68 4.33 3.95 11.85
C ASP A 68 4.79 5.40 11.62
N LYS A 69 4.32 6.33 12.44
CA LYS A 69 4.71 7.76 12.36
C LYS A 69 6.21 8.00 12.53
N ARG A 70 6.92 7.04 13.14
CA ARG A 70 8.36 7.10 13.36
C ARG A 70 9.16 6.48 12.21
N ASP A 71 8.49 5.88 11.23
CA ASP A 71 9.12 5.28 10.06
C ASP A 71 9.45 6.38 9.04
N PRO A 72 10.75 6.68 8.82
CA PRO A 72 11.13 7.76 7.89
C PRO A 72 10.85 7.43 6.41
N VAL A 73 10.66 6.16 6.07
CA VAL A 73 10.31 5.73 4.71
C VAL A 73 8.82 5.94 4.43
N ALA A 74 7.97 5.68 5.42
CA ALA A 74 6.55 5.97 5.36
C ALA A 74 6.26 7.43 5.74
N PHE A 75 6.93 8.37 5.11
CA PHE A 75 6.89 9.80 5.43
C PHE A 75 5.47 10.36 5.40
N ASP A 76 4.69 9.99 4.39
CA ASP A 76 3.27 10.26 4.37
C ASP A 76 2.51 8.98 4.76
N VAL A 77 2.00 8.98 5.98
CA VAL A 77 1.27 7.83 6.54
C VAL A 77 -0.15 7.71 5.99
N HIS A 78 -0.65 8.72 5.28
CA HIS A 78 -2.02 8.79 4.76
C HIS A 78 -2.05 8.77 3.23
N LEU A 79 -2.04 7.58 2.64
CA LEU A 79 -2.13 7.42 1.20
C LEU A 79 -3.54 7.74 0.65
N SER A 80 -4.57 7.64 1.48
CA SER A 80 -5.97 7.87 1.08
C SER A 80 -6.23 9.30 0.57
N GLY A 81 -5.42 10.26 0.98
CA GLY A 81 -5.49 11.64 0.50
C GLY A 81 -4.89 11.85 -0.89
N ASP A 82 -4.04 10.95 -1.33
CA ASP A 82 -3.26 11.09 -2.56
C ASP A 82 -3.72 10.13 -3.67
N TYR A 83 -4.20 8.95 -3.30
CA TYR A 83 -4.64 7.91 -4.22
C TYR A 83 -6.15 7.91 -4.31
N THR A 84 -6.69 8.35 -5.44
CA THR A 84 -8.14 8.36 -5.65
C THR A 84 -8.72 6.94 -5.76
N PRO A 85 -10.02 6.73 -5.48
CA PRO A 85 -10.65 5.44 -5.66
C PRO A 85 -10.57 4.94 -7.10
N ASN A 86 -10.56 3.61 -7.28
CA ASN A 86 -10.70 3.02 -8.61
C ASN A 86 -12.16 3.09 -9.10
N SER A 87 -12.45 2.56 -10.30
CA SER A 87 -13.79 2.58 -10.89
C SER A 87 -14.85 1.84 -10.06
N ASP A 88 -14.44 0.91 -9.21
CA ASP A 88 -15.33 0.17 -8.28
C ASP A 88 -15.48 0.88 -6.93
N GLY A 89 -14.95 2.08 -6.78
CA GLY A 89 -15.00 2.86 -5.55
C GLY A 89 -14.05 2.39 -4.45
N VAL A 90 -13.10 1.52 -4.77
CA VAL A 90 -12.10 1.04 -3.80
C VAL A 90 -11.06 2.11 -3.55
N LYS A 91 -10.93 2.52 -2.30
CA LYS A 91 -9.94 3.50 -1.83
C LYS A 91 -8.99 2.88 -0.81
N VAL A 92 -7.83 3.51 -0.64
CA VAL A 92 -6.87 3.12 0.39
C VAL A 92 -7.48 3.33 1.77
N MET A 93 -7.31 2.35 2.65
CA MET A 93 -7.64 2.43 4.07
C MET A 93 -6.33 2.53 4.85
N ASP A 94 -6.06 3.71 5.41
CA ASP A 94 -4.86 3.95 6.21
C ASP A 94 -5.09 3.56 7.66
N ASP A 95 -4.12 2.87 8.25
CA ASP A 95 -4.10 2.54 9.66
C ASP A 95 -2.69 2.79 10.24
N LEU A 96 -2.65 3.43 11.39
CA LEU A 96 -1.40 3.68 12.11
C LEU A 96 -1.12 2.54 13.06
N ILE A 97 0.09 2.01 12.98
CA ILE A 97 0.55 0.93 13.86
C ILE A 97 1.80 1.36 14.63
N ALA A 98 2.13 0.63 15.66
CA ALA A 98 3.42 0.75 16.35
C ALA A 98 4.36 -0.36 15.88
N ASN A 99 5.40 0.01 15.14
CA ASN A 99 6.47 -0.91 14.78
C ASN A 99 7.41 -1.04 15.97
N ASP A 100 7.35 -2.17 16.67
CA ASP A 100 8.09 -2.44 17.89
C ASP A 100 9.54 -2.92 17.65
N TRP A 101 9.97 -3.02 16.40
CA TRP A 101 11.36 -3.33 16.08
C TRP A 101 12.23 -2.08 16.29
N GLY A 102 13.25 -2.18 17.12
CA GLY A 102 14.12 -1.07 17.47
C GLY A 102 14.78 -0.35 16.29
N GLY A 103 15.37 0.80 16.52
CA GLY A 103 16.03 1.60 15.51
C GLY A 103 15.07 2.55 14.76
N ILE A 104 15.03 2.45 13.47
CA ILE A 104 14.26 3.37 12.61
C ILE A 104 12.78 3.02 12.44
N HIS A 105 12.28 2.03 13.16
CA HIS A 105 10.87 1.59 13.10
C HIS A 105 10.37 1.24 11.68
N HIS A 106 11.28 0.73 10.84
CA HIS A 106 11.00 0.43 9.43
C HIS A 106 11.04 -1.07 9.10
N LYS A 107 11.58 -1.91 9.99
CA LYS A 107 11.72 -3.35 9.71
C LYS A 107 10.38 -4.04 9.50
N SER A 108 10.31 -4.89 8.47
CA SER A 108 9.12 -5.69 8.17
C SER A 108 8.64 -6.54 9.34
N TYR A 109 9.56 -7.04 10.16
CA TYR A 109 9.24 -7.84 11.36
C TYR A 109 8.34 -7.08 12.34
N GLY A 110 8.61 -5.79 12.58
CA GLY A 110 7.79 -4.97 13.46
C GLY A 110 6.39 -4.73 12.89
N TYR A 111 6.28 -4.54 11.58
CA TYR A 111 4.99 -4.43 10.91
C TYR A 111 4.19 -5.73 10.98
N LEU A 112 4.82 -6.87 10.66
CA LEU A 112 4.16 -8.17 10.65
C LEU A 112 3.69 -8.62 12.04
N ARG A 113 4.35 -8.16 13.10
CA ARG A 113 3.94 -8.44 14.49
C ARG A 113 2.82 -7.53 15.00
N ALA A 114 2.54 -6.42 14.32
CA ALA A 114 1.50 -5.51 14.74
C ALA A 114 0.12 -6.22 14.73
N PRO A 115 -0.68 -6.08 15.80
CA PRO A 115 -1.97 -6.75 15.90
C PRO A 115 -2.92 -6.41 14.75
N GLU A 116 -2.87 -5.18 14.27
CA GLU A 116 -3.69 -4.68 13.17
C GLU A 116 -3.39 -5.43 11.87
N VAL A 117 -2.11 -5.61 11.54
CA VAL A 117 -1.64 -6.34 10.37
C VAL A 117 -1.98 -7.83 10.50
N SER A 118 -1.70 -8.42 11.66
CA SER A 118 -2.00 -9.83 11.94
C SER A 118 -3.50 -10.13 11.80
N ARG A 119 -4.37 -9.21 12.25
CA ARG A 119 -5.82 -9.35 12.12
C ARG A 119 -6.26 -9.43 10.67
N VAL A 120 -5.78 -8.51 9.85
CA VAL A 120 -6.13 -8.46 8.42
C VAL A 120 -5.65 -9.70 7.67
N ILE A 121 -4.46 -10.19 7.98
CA ILE A 121 -3.95 -11.45 7.41
C ILE A 121 -4.83 -12.63 7.83
N ARG A 122 -5.22 -12.69 9.09
CA ARG A 122 -6.07 -13.75 9.64
C ARG A 122 -7.47 -13.78 8.98
N GLU A 123 -8.04 -12.62 8.73
CA GLU A 123 -9.34 -12.50 8.04
C GLU A 123 -9.30 -13.05 6.61
N PHE A 124 -8.14 -13.03 5.97
CA PHE A 124 -7.96 -13.55 4.62
C PHE A 124 -7.79 -15.07 4.59
N ILE A 125 -7.13 -15.63 5.59
CA ILE A 125 -6.87 -17.07 5.69
C ILE A 125 -8.12 -17.81 6.17
#